data_cea520a83af196e8ceab115b4ef3b77a
#
_entry.id   cea520a83af196e8ceab115b4ef3b77a
#
_cell.length_a   1.000
_cell.length_b   1.000
_cell.length_c   1.000
_cell.angle_alpha   90.00
_cell.angle_beta   90.00
_cell.angle_gamma   90.00
#
_symmetry.space_group_name_H-M   'P 1'
#
loop_
_entity.id
_entity.type
_entity.pdbx_description
1 polymer ?
#
loop_
_entity_poly.entity_id
_entity_poly.type
_entity_poly.pdbx_seq_one_letter_code
_entity_poly.pdbx_strand_id
1 'polypeptide(L)'
;MSAHPPLIDNKHSGETPDLPRLETIGVIGAGVMGVGLAHALAQSGLRTLLIDVSDSILESALGQIRNNIRFQRLFQKNSGSGPEEILGRIKVSAGYDILRDADFVIENVTENVAVKTDVYRRMDEICPPQCIFAANTSAIPITRIGAMTGRPAQVLGMHFMNPVPLKTAVEVIRG
;
A
#
# COMPACT_ATOMS: atom_id res chain seq x y z
N MET A 1 46.83 3.66 -7.60
CA MET A 1 46.09 3.09 -8.74
C MET A 1 44.97 2.24 -8.13
N SER A 2 43.78 2.80 -8.06
CA SER A 2 42.61 2.13 -7.53
C SER A 2 41.76 1.65 -8.70
N ALA A 3 41.69 0.33 -8.90
CA ALA A 3 40.86 -0.28 -9.93
C ALA A 3 39.42 -0.39 -9.41
N HIS A 4 38.51 0.32 -10.06
CA HIS A 4 37.08 0.09 -9.84
C HIS A 4 36.68 -1.25 -10.46
N PRO A 5 35.84 -2.06 -9.81
CA PRO A 5 35.29 -3.26 -10.43
C PRO A 5 34.40 -2.87 -11.62
N PRO A 6 34.34 -3.71 -12.68
CA PRO A 6 33.52 -3.41 -13.85
C PRO A 6 32.03 -3.41 -13.49
N LEU A 7 31.30 -2.45 -14.04
CA LEU A 7 29.84 -2.43 -14.00
C LEU A 7 29.30 -3.69 -14.70
N ILE A 8 28.45 -4.42 -14.02
CA ILE A 8 27.78 -5.60 -14.59
C ILE A 8 26.76 -5.05 -15.62
N ASP A 9 27.08 -5.27 -16.90
CA ASP A 9 26.18 -4.96 -18.01
C ASP A 9 25.03 -5.97 -18.03
N ASN A 10 23.91 -5.59 -17.42
CA ASN A 10 22.73 -6.44 -17.28
C ASN A 10 21.85 -6.33 -18.52
N LYS A 11 22.38 -6.77 -19.68
CA LYS A 11 21.58 -7.01 -20.90
C LYS A 11 20.79 -8.31 -20.77
N HIS A 12 19.76 -8.30 -19.94
CA HIS A 12 18.68 -9.26 -20.06
C HIS A 12 17.64 -8.67 -21.02
N SER A 13 17.80 -8.99 -22.32
CA SER A 13 16.75 -8.92 -23.33
C SER A 13 15.78 -10.10 -23.09
N GLY A 14 15.08 -10.11 -21.97
CA GLY A 14 13.96 -10.98 -21.72
C GLY A 14 12.69 -10.16 -21.89
N GLU A 15 11.75 -10.63 -22.68
CA GLU A 15 10.38 -10.13 -22.69
C GLU A 15 9.92 -10.00 -21.24
N THR A 16 9.57 -8.78 -20.81
CA THR A 16 8.95 -8.58 -19.51
C THR A 16 7.67 -9.41 -19.52
N PRO A 17 7.50 -10.38 -18.59
CA PRO A 17 6.27 -11.14 -18.54
C PRO A 17 5.12 -10.14 -18.42
N ASP A 18 4.03 -10.40 -19.13
CA ASP A 18 2.80 -9.60 -19.07
C ASP A 18 2.27 -9.68 -17.62
N LEU A 19 2.76 -8.76 -16.78
CA LEU A 19 2.39 -8.72 -15.37
C LEU A 19 0.95 -8.24 -15.25
N PRO A 20 0.13 -8.87 -14.42
CA PRO A 20 -1.25 -8.44 -14.20
C PRO A 20 -1.26 -6.98 -13.77
N ARG A 21 -2.07 -6.18 -14.43
CA ARG A 21 -2.22 -4.77 -14.11
C ARG A 21 -2.96 -4.65 -12.78
N LEU A 22 -2.30 -4.03 -11.80
CA LEU A 22 -2.92 -3.72 -10.52
C LEU A 22 -3.74 -2.44 -10.67
N GLU A 23 -5.04 -2.50 -10.44
CA GLU A 23 -5.97 -1.37 -10.57
C GLU A 23 -6.59 -0.96 -9.23
N THR A 24 -6.83 -1.94 -8.35
CA THR A 24 -7.51 -1.73 -7.06
C THR A 24 -6.61 -2.17 -5.90
N ILE A 25 -6.24 -1.20 -5.07
CA ILE A 25 -5.34 -1.44 -3.94
C ILE A 25 -6.09 -1.23 -2.62
N GLY A 26 -6.10 -2.26 -1.77
CA GLY A 26 -6.55 -2.16 -0.39
C GLY A 26 -5.46 -1.55 0.52
N VAL A 27 -5.85 -0.69 1.43
CA VAL A 27 -5.01 -0.12 2.49
C VAL A 27 -5.72 -0.34 3.82
N ILE A 28 -5.15 -1.16 4.69
CA ILE A 28 -5.72 -1.45 6.02
C ILE A 28 -4.96 -0.68 7.08
N GLY A 29 -5.69 0.09 7.89
CA GLY A 29 -5.16 1.04 8.86
C GLY A 29 -5.07 2.46 8.28
N ALA A 30 -5.92 3.37 8.76
CA ALA A 30 -6.00 4.77 8.34
C ALA A 30 -5.20 5.70 9.28
N GLY A 31 -4.12 5.20 9.88
CA GLY A 31 -3.13 5.99 10.59
C GLY A 31 -2.24 6.81 9.65
N VAL A 32 -1.17 7.40 10.18
CA VAL A 32 -0.25 8.27 9.44
C VAL A 32 0.25 7.64 8.13
N MET A 33 0.66 6.37 8.19
CA MET A 33 1.17 5.65 7.00
C MET A 33 0.05 5.33 6.02
N GLY A 34 -1.09 4.83 6.50
CA GLY A 34 -2.23 4.48 5.64
C GLY A 34 -2.84 5.69 4.94
N VAL A 35 -2.97 6.83 5.62
CA VAL A 35 -3.38 8.11 5.02
C VAL A 35 -2.43 8.52 3.89
N GLY A 36 -1.11 8.45 4.16
CA GLY A 36 -0.08 8.76 3.17
C GLY A 36 -0.13 7.83 1.96
N LEU A 37 -0.30 6.52 2.19
CA LEU A 37 -0.44 5.51 1.14
C LEU A 37 -1.70 5.71 0.30
N ALA A 38 -2.86 5.85 0.95
CA ALA A 38 -4.12 6.07 0.24
C ALA A 38 -4.07 7.33 -0.63
N HIS A 39 -3.45 8.40 -0.13
CA HIS A 39 -3.21 9.62 -0.91
C HIS A 39 -2.31 9.35 -2.13
N ALA A 40 -1.14 8.75 -1.93
CA ALA A 40 -0.17 8.52 -3.01
C ALA A 40 -0.74 7.59 -4.11
N LEU A 41 -1.43 6.51 -3.72
CA LEU A 41 -2.05 5.56 -4.64
C LEU A 41 -3.16 6.24 -5.47
N ALA A 42 -4.08 6.95 -4.82
CA ALA A 42 -5.15 7.67 -5.51
C ALA A 42 -4.63 8.80 -6.41
N GLN A 43 -3.58 9.49 -6.00
CA GLN A 43 -2.90 10.50 -6.82
C GLN A 43 -2.25 9.90 -8.07
N SER A 44 -1.75 8.66 -7.98
CA SER A 44 -1.20 7.90 -9.11
C SER A 44 -2.28 7.30 -10.03
N GLY A 45 -3.56 7.52 -9.74
CA GLY A 45 -4.67 7.07 -10.59
C GLY A 45 -5.29 5.73 -10.18
N LEU A 46 -4.80 5.09 -9.11
CA LEU A 46 -5.28 3.78 -8.64
C LEU A 46 -6.56 3.91 -7.81
N ARG A 47 -7.49 2.98 -7.99
CA ARG A 47 -8.63 2.81 -7.09
C ARG A 47 -8.12 2.32 -5.73
N THR A 48 -8.46 3.04 -4.67
CA THR A 48 -7.93 2.77 -3.33
C THR A 48 -9.07 2.46 -2.36
N LEU A 49 -8.95 1.34 -1.65
CA LEU A 49 -9.91 0.88 -0.65
C LEU A 49 -9.27 1.08 0.73
N LEU A 50 -9.66 2.13 1.46
CA LEU A 50 -9.10 2.44 2.77
C LEU A 50 -10.01 1.88 3.87
N ILE A 51 -9.44 1.05 4.75
CA ILE A 51 -10.14 0.36 5.82
C ILE A 51 -9.55 0.73 7.17
N ASP A 52 -10.42 1.01 8.13
CA ASP A 52 -10.05 1.13 9.55
C ASP A 52 -11.22 0.68 10.44
N VAL A 53 -11.00 0.58 11.74
CA VAL A 53 -11.98 0.05 12.70
C VAL A 53 -13.20 0.95 12.94
N SER A 54 -13.17 2.22 12.55
CA SER A 54 -14.30 3.14 12.75
C SER A 54 -14.46 4.18 11.64
N ASP A 55 -15.70 4.55 11.40
CA ASP A 55 -16.06 5.59 10.42
C ASP A 55 -15.47 6.96 10.79
N SER A 56 -15.36 7.29 12.06
CA SER A 56 -14.78 8.57 12.51
C SER A 56 -13.28 8.68 12.18
N ILE A 57 -12.53 7.57 12.26
CA ILE A 57 -11.13 7.53 11.83
C ILE A 57 -11.04 7.72 10.30
N LEU A 58 -11.91 7.07 9.56
CA LEU A 58 -11.96 7.16 8.11
C LEU A 58 -12.34 8.56 7.61
N GLU A 59 -13.30 9.21 8.24
CA GLU A 59 -13.66 10.61 7.96
C GLU A 59 -12.49 11.55 8.22
N SER A 60 -11.80 11.38 9.36
CA SER A 60 -10.60 12.14 9.71
C SER A 60 -9.50 11.93 8.67
N ALA A 61 -9.29 10.68 8.23
CA ALA A 61 -8.31 10.33 7.20
C ALA A 61 -8.59 11.04 5.86
N LEU A 62 -9.84 11.04 5.40
CA LEU A 62 -10.24 11.77 4.17
C LEU A 62 -10.02 13.28 4.31
N GLY A 63 -10.30 13.84 5.50
CA GLY A 63 -10.03 15.24 5.82
C GLY A 63 -8.54 15.57 5.74
N GLN A 64 -7.68 14.70 6.28
CA GLN A 64 -6.23 14.85 6.23
C GLN A 64 -5.72 14.77 4.77
N ILE A 65 -6.20 13.80 3.99
CA ILE A 65 -5.83 13.66 2.57
C ILE A 65 -6.21 14.93 1.80
N ARG A 66 -7.44 15.44 1.99
CA ARG A 66 -7.90 16.68 1.35
C ARG A 66 -6.98 17.87 1.69
N ASN A 67 -6.58 18.01 2.94
CA ASN A 67 -5.68 19.07 3.38
C ASN A 67 -4.28 18.90 2.80
N ASN A 68 -3.75 17.68 2.75
CA ASN A 68 -2.45 17.38 2.15
C ASN A 68 -2.42 17.73 0.65
N ILE A 69 -3.47 17.38 -0.10
CA ILE A 69 -3.59 17.75 -1.52
C ILE A 69 -3.60 19.27 -1.70
N ARG A 70 -4.39 19.99 -0.89
CA ARG A 70 -4.44 21.47 -0.94
C ARG A 70 -3.08 22.08 -0.64
N PHE A 71 -2.39 21.57 0.38
CA PHE A 71 -1.06 22.05 0.76
C PHE A 71 -0.02 21.81 -0.35
N GLN A 72 0.02 20.62 -0.95
CA GLN A 72 0.92 20.32 -2.06
C GLN A 72 0.72 21.26 -3.25
N ARG A 73 -0.53 21.60 -3.57
CA ARG A 73 -0.87 22.49 -4.69
C ARG A 73 -0.38 23.93 -4.49
N LEU A 74 -0.14 24.38 -3.27
CA LEU A 74 0.44 25.70 -3.01
C LEU A 74 1.89 25.80 -3.47
N PHE A 75 2.60 24.66 -3.53
CA PHE A 75 4.02 24.60 -3.88
C PHE A 75 4.27 24.04 -5.28
N GLN A 76 3.32 23.33 -5.86
CA GLN A 76 3.44 22.70 -7.19
C GLN A 76 2.52 23.38 -8.20
N LYS A 77 3.10 24.19 -9.11
CA LYS A 77 2.34 24.94 -10.14
C LYS A 77 1.63 24.05 -11.19
N ASN A 78 2.04 22.79 -11.36
CA ASN A 78 1.48 21.82 -12.29
C ASN A 78 0.99 20.60 -11.52
N SER A 79 -0.10 20.72 -10.79
CA SER A 79 -0.75 19.61 -10.13
C SER A 79 -1.72 18.93 -11.13
N GLY A 80 -1.49 17.62 -11.42
CA GLY A 80 -2.39 16.79 -12.22
C GLY A 80 -3.85 16.80 -11.73
N SER A 81 -4.41 15.65 -11.37
CA SER A 81 -5.81 15.50 -10.92
C SER A 81 -6.19 16.44 -9.76
N GLY A 82 -7.41 16.96 -9.81
CA GLY A 82 -7.96 17.83 -8.77
C GLY A 82 -8.21 17.09 -7.44
N PRO A 83 -8.39 17.82 -6.30
CA PRO A 83 -8.66 17.18 -5.01
C PRO A 83 -9.87 16.24 -5.03
N GLU A 84 -10.94 16.65 -5.67
CA GLU A 84 -12.19 15.86 -5.74
C GLU A 84 -12.01 14.61 -6.63
N GLU A 85 -11.19 14.68 -7.67
CA GLU A 85 -10.86 13.54 -8.51
C GLU A 85 -10.00 12.52 -7.75
N ILE A 86 -8.99 12.97 -6.99
CA ILE A 86 -8.13 12.10 -6.16
C ILE A 86 -8.97 11.45 -5.06
N LEU A 87 -9.79 12.23 -4.35
CA LEU A 87 -10.67 11.71 -3.30
C LEU A 87 -11.73 10.76 -3.86
N GLY A 88 -12.23 11.01 -5.06
CA GLY A 88 -13.20 10.14 -5.75
C GLY A 88 -12.66 8.74 -6.07
N ARG A 89 -11.34 8.54 -6.07
CA ARG A 89 -10.70 7.22 -6.21
C ARG A 89 -10.58 6.46 -4.90
N ILE A 90 -10.85 7.10 -3.74
CA ILE A 90 -10.74 6.49 -2.42
C ILE A 90 -12.12 6.09 -1.93
N LYS A 91 -12.34 4.79 -1.75
CA LYS A 91 -13.50 4.24 -1.06
C LYS A 91 -13.11 3.84 0.36
N VAL A 92 -13.90 4.24 1.35
CA VAL A 92 -13.65 3.92 2.76
C VAL A 92 -14.68 2.93 3.30
N SER A 93 -14.28 2.08 4.25
CA SER A 93 -15.19 1.17 4.95
C SER A 93 -14.62 0.72 6.29
N ALA A 94 -15.48 0.58 7.30
CA ALA A 94 -15.10 -0.10 8.54
C ALA A 94 -15.13 -1.64 8.43
N GLY A 95 -15.68 -2.16 7.34
CA GLY A 95 -15.73 -3.60 7.04
C GLY A 95 -14.75 -4.02 5.96
N TYR A 96 -14.33 -5.29 6.02
CA TYR A 96 -13.37 -5.87 5.07
C TYR A 96 -14.00 -6.28 3.73
N ASP A 97 -15.33 -6.33 3.61
CA ASP A 97 -16.02 -6.83 2.41
C ASP A 97 -15.65 -6.10 1.12
N ILE A 98 -15.25 -4.82 1.21
CA ILE A 98 -14.80 -4.06 0.04
C ILE A 98 -13.50 -4.61 -0.58
N LEU A 99 -12.74 -5.46 0.14
CA LEU A 99 -11.51 -6.10 -0.37
C LEU A 99 -11.78 -7.25 -1.36
N ARG A 100 -13.04 -7.65 -1.58
CA ARG A 100 -13.38 -8.66 -2.60
C ARG A 100 -12.94 -8.27 -4.01
N ASP A 101 -12.74 -6.98 -4.25
CA ASP A 101 -12.29 -6.43 -5.54
C ASP A 101 -10.79 -6.04 -5.54
N ALA A 102 -10.04 -6.33 -4.47
CA ALA A 102 -8.65 -5.90 -4.36
C ALA A 102 -7.70 -6.82 -5.14
N ASP A 103 -6.80 -6.22 -5.93
CA ASP A 103 -5.69 -6.91 -6.59
C ASP A 103 -4.49 -7.05 -5.65
N PHE A 104 -4.33 -6.08 -4.77
CA PHE A 104 -3.21 -5.97 -3.84
C PHE A 104 -3.67 -5.30 -2.54
N VAL A 105 -3.18 -5.75 -1.39
CA VAL A 105 -3.52 -5.13 -0.10
C VAL A 105 -2.26 -4.80 0.67
N ILE A 106 -2.16 -3.55 1.16
CA ILE A 106 -1.08 -3.08 2.03
C ILE A 106 -1.61 -2.91 3.45
N GLU A 107 -1.09 -3.69 4.37
CA GLU A 107 -1.48 -3.67 5.77
C GLU A 107 -0.57 -2.72 6.56
N ASN A 108 -1.17 -1.77 7.28
CA ASN A 108 -0.51 -0.71 8.06
C ASN A 108 -1.07 -0.60 9.49
N VAL A 109 -1.59 -1.69 10.05
CA VAL A 109 -2.07 -1.67 11.44
C VAL A 109 -0.89 -1.66 12.41
N THR A 110 -1.21 -1.47 13.69
CA THR A 110 -0.20 -1.42 14.76
C THR A 110 0.73 -2.65 14.76
N GLU A 111 1.97 -2.45 15.20
CA GLU A 111 3.03 -3.48 15.22
C GLU A 111 2.80 -4.48 16.37
N ASN A 112 1.65 -5.15 16.32
CA ASN A 112 1.21 -6.17 17.26
C ASN A 112 0.84 -7.45 16.53
N VAL A 113 1.53 -8.55 16.90
CA VAL A 113 1.39 -9.85 16.22
C VAL A 113 -0.04 -10.40 16.29
N ALA A 114 -0.72 -10.25 17.43
CA ALA A 114 -2.08 -10.76 17.58
C ALA A 114 -3.07 -9.99 16.69
N VAL A 115 -2.94 -8.65 16.64
CA VAL A 115 -3.75 -7.81 15.76
C VAL A 115 -3.49 -8.17 14.31
N LYS A 116 -2.22 -8.26 13.90
CA LYS A 116 -1.87 -8.65 12.52
C LYS A 116 -2.41 -10.03 12.17
N THR A 117 -2.34 -11.01 13.08
CA THR A 117 -2.88 -12.35 12.84
C THR A 117 -4.37 -12.32 12.51
N ASP A 118 -5.17 -11.55 13.25
CA ASP A 118 -6.61 -11.41 12.97
C ASP A 118 -6.85 -10.72 11.62
N VAL A 119 -6.13 -9.64 11.34
CA VAL A 119 -6.20 -8.91 10.07
C VAL A 119 -5.87 -9.81 8.89
N TYR A 120 -4.74 -10.52 8.93
CA TYR A 120 -4.32 -11.41 7.84
C TYR A 120 -5.27 -12.57 7.61
N ARG A 121 -5.86 -13.13 8.67
CA ARG A 121 -6.90 -14.15 8.54
C ARG A 121 -8.12 -13.61 7.80
N ARG A 122 -8.62 -12.42 8.15
CA ARG A 122 -9.76 -11.79 7.48
C ARG A 122 -9.44 -11.45 6.02
N MET A 123 -8.24 -10.95 5.74
CA MET A 123 -7.78 -10.71 4.37
C MET A 123 -7.80 -12.00 3.56
N ASP A 124 -7.30 -13.09 4.13
CA ASP A 124 -7.20 -14.41 3.47
C ASP A 124 -8.58 -14.99 3.13
N GLU A 125 -9.57 -14.78 4.01
CA GLU A 125 -10.95 -15.23 3.82
C GLU A 125 -11.71 -14.42 2.76
N ILE A 126 -11.42 -13.12 2.61
CA ILE A 126 -12.24 -12.19 1.84
C ILE A 126 -11.64 -11.85 0.48
N CYS A 127 -10.32 -11.65 0.42
CA CYS A 127 -9.65 -11.24 -0.82
C CYS A 127 -9.64 -12.34 -1.88
N PRO A 128 -9.66 -11.96 -3.17
CA PRO A 128 -9.54 -12.92 -4.27
C PRO A 128 -8.30 -13.81 -4.13
N PRO A 129 -8.33 -15.06 -4.65
CA PRO A 129 -7.21 -15.99 -4.50
C PRO A 129 -5.88 -15.49 -5.06
N GLN A 130 -5.91 -14.63 -6.07
CA GLN A 130 -4.71 -14.04 -6.70
C GLN A 130 -4.20 -12.78 -6.00
N CYS A 131 -4.94 -12.24 -5.01
CA CYS A 131 -4.58 -11.01 -4.31
C CYS A 131 -3.26 -11.17 -3.55
N ILE A 132 -2.37 -10.20 -3.72
CA ILE A 132 -1.07 -10.16 -3.04
C ILE A 132 -1.19 -9.31 -1.78
N PHE A 133 -0.53 -9.72 -0.70
CA PHE A 133 -0.51 -9.02 0.57
C PHE A 133 0.86 -8.43 0.85
N ALA A 134 0.90 -7.16 1.21
CA ALA A 134 2.11 -6.48 1.66
C ALA A 134 1.99 -6.05 3.12
N ALA A 135 2.97 -6.43 3.92
CA ALA A 135 3.11 -5.98 5.30
C ALA A 135 3.96 -4.73 5.36
N ASN A 136 3.40 -3.62 5.84
CA ASN A 136 4.21 -2.46 6.21
C ASN A 136 4.67 -2.63 7.65
N THR A 137 5.87 -3.19 7.83
CA THR A 137 6.46 -3.51 9.14
C THR A 137 7.94 -3.21 9.15
N SER A 138 8.45 -2.74 10.28
CA SER A 138 9.88 -2.48 10.51
C SER A 138 10.57 -3.61 11.28
N ALA A 139 9.81 -4.54 11.91
CA ALA A 139 10.37 -5.47 12.89
C ALA A 139 9.87 -6.91 12.76
N ILE A 140 8.65 -7.15 12.24
CA ILE A 140 8.10 -8.52 12.20
C ILE A 140 8.59 -9.24 10.95
N PRO A 141 9.24 -10.42 11.07
CA PRO A 141 9.71 -11.18 9.92
C PRO A 141 8.56 -11.52 8.95
N ILE A 142 8.76 -11.29 7.66
CA ILE A 142 7.73 -11.51 6.63
C ILE A 142 7.31 -12.97 6.54
N THR A 143 8.25 -13.90 6.71
CA THR A 143 7.96 -15.34 6.79
C THR A 143 6.95 -15.66 7.91
N ARG A 144 7.07 -14.97 9.07
CA ARG A 144 6.13 -15.11 10.18
C ARG A 144 4.74 -14.58 9.80
N ILE A 145 4.68 -13.47 9.08
CA ILE A 145 3.41 -12.90 8.61
C ILE A 145 2.79 -13.82 7.56
N GLY A 146 3.56 -14.31 6.61
CA GLY A 146 3.09 -15.27 5.60
C GLY A 146 2.45 -16.52 6.21
N ALA A 147 3.02 -17.02 7.32
CA ALA A 147 2.46 -18.17 8.05
C ALA A 147 1.11 -17.89 8.73
N MET A 148 0.63 -16.65 8.76
CA MET A 148 -0.72 -16.30 9.26
C MET A 148 -1.82 -16.53 8.22
N THR A 149 -1.45 -16.85 6.97
CA THR A 149 -2.35 -17.01 5.82
C THR A 149 -2.21 -18.38 5.17
N GLY A 150 -3.21 -18.80 4.39
CA GLY A 150 -3.13 -19.97 3.52
C GLY A 150 -2.33 -19.75 2.23
N ARG A 151 -1.80 -18.54 1.99
CA ARG A 151 -1.07 -18.14 0.77
C ARG A 151 0.28 -17.47 1.06
N PRO A 152 1.21 -18.10 1.80
CA PRO A 152 2.46 -17.46 2.20
C PRO A 152 3.32 -16.98 1.03
N ALA A 153 3.24 -17.62 -0.12
CA ALA A 153 3.96 -17.21 -1.34
C ALA A 153 3.44 -15.88 -1.96
N GLN A 154 2.27 -15.40 -1.53
CA GLN A 154 1.67 -14.13 -1.94
C GLN A 154 1.83 -13.03 -0.87
N VAL A 155 2.69 -13.25 0.12
CA VAL A 155 2.96 -12.26 1.18
C VAL A 155 4.38 -11.73 1.04
N LEU A 156 4.50 -10.41 1.00
CA LEU A 156 5.78 -9.70 0.98
C LEU A 156 5.81 -8.56 2.01
N GLY A 157 6.98 -8.02 2.28
CA GLY A 157 7.15 -6.80 3.05
C GLY A 157 7.28 -5.61 2.12
N MET A 158 6.62 -4.50 2.47
CA MET A 158 6.82 -3.20 1.83
C MET A 158 7.01 -2.16 2.93
N HIS A 159 8.25 -1.74 3.17
CA HIS A 159 8.55 -0.74 4.16
C HIS A 159 8.60 0.65 3.54
N PHE A 160 7.59 1.46 3.86
CA PHE A 160 7.43 2.81 3.35
C PHE A 160 8.04 3.84 4.30
N MET A 161 8.63 4.87 3.71
CA MET A 161 9.21 6.00 4.46
C MET A 161 8.21 7.12 4.62
N ASN A 162 8.08 7.68 5.83
CA ASN A 162 7.22 8.85 6.08
C ASN A 162 7.93 10.16 5.70
N PRO A 163 7.28 11.14 5.07
CA PRO A 163 5.92 11.14 4.52
C PRO A 163 5.82 10.41 3.17
N VAL A 164 4.91 9.43 3.05
CA VAL A 164 4.80 8.57 1.87
C VAL A 164 4.66 9.35 0.56
N PRO A 165 3.80 10.39 0.44
CA PRO A 165 3.63 11.09 -0.84
C PRO A 165 4.86 11.87 -1.32
N LEU A 166 5.88 12.04 -0.46
CA LEU A 166 7.10 12.80 -0.76
C LEU A 166 8.34 11.90 -0.95
N LYS A 167 8.22 10.62 -0.68
CA LYS A 167 9.32 9.67 -0.82
C LYS A 167 9.23 8.92 -2.14
N THR A 168 10.39 8.73 -2.77
CA THR A 168 10.50 8.08 -4.09
C THR A 168 11.00 6.63 -3.99
N ALA A 169 11.23 6.14 -2.79
CA ALA A 169 11.73 4.80 -2.55
C ALA A 169 10.84 4.02 -1.56
N VAL A 170 10.70 2.74 -1.80
CA VAL A 170 10.10 1.76 -0.89
C VAL A 170 11.01 0.53 -0.83
N GLU A 171 11.22 -0.01 0.36
CA GLU A 171 11.97 -1.26 0.53
C GLU A 171 11.01 -2.43 0.36
N VAL A 172 11.38 -3.36 -0.53
CA VAL A 172 10.61 -4.60 -0.76
C VAL A 172 11.37 -5.76 -0.16
N ILE A 173 10.71 -6.49 0.74
CA ILE A 173 11.31 -7.58 1.51
C ILE A 173 10.61 -8.89 1.14
N ARG A 174 11.39 -9.87 0.74
CA ARG A 174 10.90 -11.23 0.51
C ARG A 174 10.96 -12.04 1.82
N GLY A 175 9.92 -12.83 2.10
CA GLY A 175 9.89 -13.81 3.18
C GLY A 175 10.46 -15.17 2.79
#